data_eed6191268262a985aea3a13491eb166
#
_entry.id   eed6191268262a985aea3a13491eb166
#
_cell.length_a   1.000
_cell.length_b   1.000
_cell.length_c   1.000
_cell.angle_alpha   90.00
_cell.angle_beta   90.00
_cell.angle_gamma   90.00
#
_symmetry.space_group_name_H-M   'P 1'
#
loop_
_entity.id
_entity.type
_entity.pdbx_description
1 polymer ?
#
loop_
_entity_poly.entity_id
_entity_poly.type
_entity_poly.pdbx_seq_one_letter_code
_entity_poly.pdbx_strand_id
1 'polypeptide(L)'
;MPASVFSRRALLAAALASPALPALAAGSDRFFTTSDGIRLHYTDSGQGRPLVLVPGWCMPAWIWEEQVQALAFSHRVIAFDPRAQGQSQIAPRGYEPGRRGRDVMELISQLGLPRVVLVGWSLGVLDSLTAIAEHGDQRVAGLVLVDNSVGEGPAPSGASRSRFIPALRQRREPTVRGFVASMFRTPQSPDYLDRLSRAALRVPLQASIDLLSYPRPREYWRQAVYGTRRPVLYAIRPNFAVQGEALAAHHPNARVEVFETAGHALFVDEAERFNGLLAEFAARRAQWA
;
A
#
# COMPACT_ATOMS: atom_id res chain seq x y z
N MET A 1 3.76 84.82 9.35
CA MET A 1 4.58 83.61 9.21
C MET A 1 3.67 82.40 9.36
N PRO A 2 3.46 81.63 8.29
CA PRO A 2 2.49 80.51 8.36
C PRO A 2 3.15 79.20 8.83
N ALA A 3 2.48 78.48 9.63
CA ALA A 3 2.82 77.15 10.18
C ALA A 3 2.61 76.09 9.12
N SER A 4 3.61 75.24 8.97
CA SER A 4 3.57 74.06 8.06
C SER A 4 2.73 72.90 8.65
N VAL A 5 1.81 72.40 7.83
CA VAL A 5 0.97 71.25 8.10
C VAL A 5 1.70 69.99 7.66
N PHE A 6 2.06 69.09 8.57
CA PHE A 6 2.60 67.75 8.25
C PHE A 6 1.45 66.80 7.88
N SER A 7 1.46 66.34 6.63
CA SER A 7 0.58 65.33 6.11
C SER A 7 0.96 63.95 6.64
N ARG A 8 0.04 63.27 7.35
CA ARG A 8 0.16 61.85 7.76
C ARG A 8 -0.17 60.97 6.57
N ARG A 9 0.84 60.35 5.96
CA ARG A 9 0.67 59.29 4.98
C ARG A 9 0.18 58.02 5.71
N ALA A 10 -1.04 57.63 5.44
CA ALA A 10 -1.59 56.35 5.85
C ALA A 10 -0.93 55.24 5.03
N LEU A 11 -0.20 54.35 5.68
CA LEU A 11 0.31 53.10 5.10
C LEU A 11 -0.87 52.07 5.16
N LEU A 12 -1.47 51.81 4.01
CA LEU A 12 -2.36 50.68 3.82
C LEU A 12 -1.52 49.42 3.78
N ALA A 13 -1.56 48.61 4.84
CA ALA A 13 -1.04 47.26 4.85
C ALA A 13 -2.04 46.33 4.08
N ALA A 14 -1.68 45.97 2.85
CA ALA A 14 -2.44 44.95 2.14
C ALA A 14 -2.14 43.58 2.80
N ALA A 15 -3.12 43.06 3.54
CA ALA A 15 -3.08 41.72 4.03
C ALA A 15 -3.22 40.75 2.83
N LEU A 16 -2.14 40.07 2.45
CA LEU A 16 -2.19 38.96 1.51
C LEU A 16 -2.93 37.80 2.18
N ALA A 17 -4.18 37.63 1.84
CA ALA A 17 -4.95 36.44 2.18
C ALA A 17 -4.34 35.27 1.40
N SER A 18 -3.55 34.42 2.08
CA SER A 18 -3.15 33.13 1.52
C SER A 18 -4.43 32.32 1.23
N PRO A 19 -4.61 31.79 0.02
CA PRO A 19 -5.73 30.91 -0.26
C PRO A 19 -5.61 29.69 0.67
N ALA A 20 -6.60 29.47 1.54
CA ALA A 20 -6.73 28.24 2.30
C ALA A 20 -6.83 27.09 1.30
N LEU A 21 -5.86 26.20 1.29
CA LEU A 21 -5.95 24.95 0.55
C LEU A 21 -7.25 24.25 0.99
N PRO A 22 -8.10 23.81 0.05
CA PRO A 22 -9.31 23.10 0.42
C PRO A 22 -8.89 21.87 1.24
N ALA A 23 -9.43 21.74 2.45
CA ALA A 23 -9.28 20.51 3.22
C ALA A 23 -9.76 19.35 2.34
N LEU A 24 -8.87 18.38 2.04
CA LEU A 24 -9.28 17.17 1.36
C LEU A 24 -10.39 16.54 2.20
N ALA A 25 -11.52 16.30 1.57
CA ALA A 25 -12.56 15.50 2.19
C ALA A 25 -11.93 14.14 2.51
N ALA A 26 -11.99 13.73 3.77
CA ALA A 26 -11.60 12.38 4.18
C ALA A 26 -12.24 11.39 3.20
N GLY A 27 -11.47 10.42 2.72
CA GLY A 27 -11.96 9.46 1.73
C GLY A 27 -13.26 8.84 2.21
N SER A 28 -14.24 8.72 1.31
CA SER A 28 -15.52 8.11 1.66
C SER A 28 -15.34 6.60 1.83
N ASP A 29 -15.79 6.09 2.98
CA ASP A 29 -15.92 4.64 3.21
C ASP A 29 -16.92 4.04 2.22
N ARG A 30 -16.50 3.06 1.48
CA ARG A 30 -17.30 2.38 0.45
C ARG A 30 -17.16 0.87 0.55
N PHE A 31 -18.10 0.19 -0.06
CA PHE A 31 -18.12 -1.26 -0.10
C PHE A 31 -18.47 -1.76 -1.48
N PHE A 32 -17.93 -2.93 -1.83
CA PHE A 32 -18.36 -3.71 -2.97
C PHE A 32 -18.58 -5.17 -2.56
N THR A 33 -19.32 -5.91 -3.38
CA THR A 33 -19.56 -7.33 -3.13
C THR A 33 -18.81 -8.14 -4.18
N THR A 34 -18.01 -9.08 -3.72
CA THR A 34 -17.24 -9.99 -4.57
C THR A 34 -18.13 -11.04 -5.23
N SER A 35 -17.62 -11.72 -6.26
CA SER A 35 -18.34 -12.79 -6.96
C SER A 35 -18.72 -13.98 -6.08
N ASP A 36 -18.05 -14.16 -4.94
CA ASP A 36 -18.39 -15.17 -3.93
C ASP A 36 -19.24 -14.62 -2.77
N GLY A 37 -19.80 -13.41 -2.94
CA GLY A 37 -20.79 -12.81 -2.04
C GLY A 37 -20.21 -12.14 -0.80
N ILE A 38 -18.91 -11.89 -0.73
CA ILE A 38 -18.26 -11.24 0.42
C ILE A 38 -18.24 -9.73 0.22
N ARG A 39 -18.66 -8.98 1.24
CA ARG A 39 -18.67 -7.52 1.24
C ARG A 39 -17.32 -6.99 1.69
N LEU A 40 -16.58 -6.33 0.78
CA LEU A 40 -15.27 -5.78 1.03
C LEU A 40 -15.29 -4.25 1.03
N HIS A 41 -14.51 -3.69 1.91
CA HIS A 41 -14.40 -2.25 2.16
C HIS A 41 -13.22 -1.64 1.39
N TYR A 42 -13.37 -0.40 0.99
CA TYR A 42 -12.31 0.46 0.49
C TYR A 42 -12.62 1.92 0.79
N THR A 43 -11.60 2.76 0.85
CA THR A 43 -11.75 4.22 0.83
C THR A 43 -11.45 4.74 -0.56
N ASP A 44 -12.12 5.82 -0.97
CA ASP A 44 -12.00 6.44 -2.28
C ASP A 44 -11.82 7.94 -2.12
N SER A 45 -10.66 8.46 -2.46
CA SER A 45 -10.24 9.84 -2.22
C SER A 45 -9.65 10.46 -3.47
N GLY A 46 -9.93 11.74 -3.71
CA GLY A 46 -9.38 12.47 -4.84
C GLY A 46 -10.01 12.09 -6.18
N GLN A 47 -9.40 12.58 -7.26
CA GLN A 47 -9.85 12.38 -8.64
C GLN A 47 -8.65 12.22 -9.59
N GLY A 48 -8.89 11.76 -10.81
CA GLY A 48 -7.85 11.60 -11.83
C GLY A 48 -7.37 10.16 -11.98
N ARG A 49 -6.08 9.97 -12.27
CA ARG A 49 -5.47 8.65 -12.51
C ARG A 49 -5.49 7.80 -11.26
N PRO A 50 -6.03 6.57 -11.29
CA PRO A 50 -6.29 5.81 -10.08
C PRO A 50 -5.06 5.04 -9.56
N LEU A 51 -4.83 5.16 -8.26
CA LEU A 51 -3.90 4.34 -7.49
C LEU A 51 -4.71 3.38 -6.61
N VAL A 52 -4.43 2.09 -6.66
CA VAL A 52 -5.05 1.08 -5.79
C VAL A 52 -4.00 0.56 -4.83
N LEU A 53 -4.22 0.77 -3.53
CA LEU A 53 -3.28 0.45 -2.46
C LEU A 53 -3.74 -0.80 -1.71
N VAL A 54 -2.95 -1.87 -1.75
CA VAL A 54 -3.23 -3.17 -1.14
C VAL A 54 -2.29 -3.37 0.06
N PRO A 55 -2.80 -3.45 1.28
CA PRO A 55 -1.99 -3.54 2.49
C PRO A 55 -1.40 -4.94 2.71
N GLY A 56 -0.55 -5.03 3.74
CA GLY A 56 0.08 -6.26 4.16
C GLY A 56 -0.83 -7.16 5.03
N TRP A 57 -0.24 -8.21 5.58
CA TRP A 57 -0.88 -9.20 6.44
C TRP A 57 -1.59 -8.57 7.64
N CYS A 58 -2.90 -8.81 7.75
CA CYS A 58 -3.78 -8.32 8.81
C CYS A 58 -3.84 -6.78 8.96
N MET A 59 -3.35 -6.02 7.97
CA MET A 59 -3.32 -4.57 8.06
C MET A 59 -4.54 -3.94 7.40
N PRO A 60 -5.10 -2.88 8.00
CA PRO A 60 -6.23 -2.14 7.44
C PRO A 60 -5.80 -1.16 6.35
N ALA A 61 -6.75 -0.75 5.49
CA ALA A 61 -6.53 0.24 4.44
C ALA A 61 -6.00 1.59 4.97
N TRP A 62 -6.40 1.99 6.17
CA TRP A 62 -5.98 3.27 6.74
C TRP A 62 -4.48 3.34 7.11
N ILE A 63 -3.74 2.21 7.04
CA ILE A 63 -2.26 2.26 7.16
C ILE A 63 -1.63 3.12 6.06
N TRP A 64 -2.35 3.37 4.98
CA TRP A 64 -1.96 4.20 3.85
C TRP A 64 -2.37 5.68 4.01
N GLU A 65 -2.75 6.13 5.21
CA GLU A 65 -3.30 7.48 5.41
C GLU A 65 -2.36 8.59 4.91
N GLU A 66 -1.05 8.47 5.12
CA GLU A 66 -0.03 9.42 4.64
C GLU A 66 -0.01 9.50 3.09
N GLN A 67 -0.18 8.35 2.41
CA GLN A 67 -0.24 8.29 0.96
C GLN A 67 -1.54 8.88 0.42
N VAL A 68 -2.66 8.58 1.08
CA VAL A 68 -3.97 9.13 0.72
C VAL A 68 -3.94 10.65 0.87
N GLN A 69 -3.45 11.18 1.99
CA GLN A 69 -3.37 12.62 2.23
C GLN A 69 -2.49 13.33 1.20
N ALA A 70 -1.33 12.77 0.88
CA ALA A 70 -0.38 13.39 -0.03
C ALA A 70 -0.82 13.33 -1.51
N LEU A 71 -1.46 12.24 -1.93
CA LEU A 71 -1.67 11.94 -3.35
C LEU A 71 -3.09 12.25 -3.85
N ALA A 72 -4.08 12.35 -2.96
CA ALA A 72 -5.47 12.60 -3.36
C ALA A 72 -5.71 14.00 -3.97
N PHE A 73 -4.76 14.92 -3.87
CA PHE A 73 -4.80 16.20 -4.59
C PHE A 73 -4.62 16.07 -6.10
N SER A 74 -3.91 15.02 -6.54
CA SER A 74 -3.52 14.84 -7.95
C SER A 74 -3.96 13.51 -8.55
N HIS A 75 -4.38 12.55 -7.73
CA HIS A 75 -4.76 11.21 -8.11
C HIS A 75 -6.06 10.77 -7.42
N ARG A 76 -6.77 9.81 -8.00
CA ARG A 76 -7.80 9.07 -7.30
C ARG A 76 -7.14 7.94 -6.52
N VAL A 77 -7.15 7.99 -5.21
CA VAL A 77 -6.49 7.03 -4.32
C VAL A 77 -7.53 6.12 -3.69
N ILE A 78 -7.42 4.84 -3.97
CA ILE A 78 -8.31 3.79 -3.49
C ILE A 78 -7.50 2.91 -2.55
N ALA A 79 -7.75 3.01 -1.25
CA ALA A 79 -7.12 2.15 -0.26
C ALA A 79 -8.06 1.01 0.11
N PHE A 80 -7.61 -0.22 -0.08
CA PHE A 80 -8.42 -1.43 -0.02
C PHE A 80 -8.24 -2.18 1.30
N ASP A 81 -9.32 -2.61 1.90
CA ASP A 81 -9.33 -3.58 2.99
C ASP A 81 -9.57 -4.99 2.41
N PRO A 82 -8.55 -5.85 2.31
CA PRO A 82 -8.75 -7.24 1.92
C PRO A 82 -9.69 -7.98 2.87
N ARG A 83 -10.21 -9.14 2.45
CA ARG A 83 -11.15 -9.95 3.25
C ARG A 83 -10.63 -10.20 4.68
N ALA A 84 -11.50 -10.03 5.67
CA ALA A 84 -11.28 -10.02 7.11
C ALA A 84 -10.43 -8.86 7.66
N GLN A 85 -9.78 -8.05 6.83
CA GLN A 85 -8.96 -6.92 7.27
C GLN A 85 -9.79 -5.63 7.34
N GLY A 86 -9.35 -4.67 8.15
CA GLY A 86 -10.01 -3.36 8.31
C GLY A 86 -11.51 -3.45 8.57
N GLN A 87 -12.33 -2.87 7.70
CA GLN A 87 -13.79 -2.91 7.78
C GLN A 87 -14.43 -3.99 6.88
N SER A 88 -13.63 -4.73 6.11
CA SER A 88 -14.12 -5.81 5.26
C SER A 88 -14.74 -6.94 6.07
N GLN A 89 -15.73 -7.60 5.47
CA GLN A 89 -16.38 -8.77 6.05
C GLN A 89 -15.37 -9.87 6.36
N ILE A 90 -15.52 -10.50 7.52
CA ILE A 90 -14.79 -11.71 7.86
C ILE A 90 -15.41 -12.86 7.06
N ALA A 91 -14.72 -13.28 6.01
CA ALA A 91 -15.15 -14.36 5.15
C ALA A 91 -14.91 -15.72 5.84
N PRO A 92 -15.75 -16.74 5.61
CA PRO A 92 -15.52 -18.08 6.14
C PRO A 92 -14.36 -18.81 5.42
N ARG A 93 -13.96 -18.34 4.23
CA ARG A 93 -12.93 -18.94 3.35
C ARG A 93 -12.41 -17.91 2.34
N GLY A 94 -11.49 -18.32 1.46
CA GLY A 94 -10.99 -17.50 0.36
C GLY A 94 -9.74 -16.70 0.75
N TYR A 95 -8.95 -17.22 1.67
CA TYR A 95 -7.70 -16.58 2.11
C TYR A 95 -6.49 -17.03 1.28
N GLU A 96 -6.67 -17.94 0.33
CA GLU A 96 -5.64 -18.38 -0.61
C GLU A 96 -5.31 -17.29 -1.65
N PRO A 97 -4.06 -17.28 -2.20
CA PRO A 97 -3.60 -16.23 -3.11
C PRO A 97 -4.51 -15.97 -4.32
N GLY A 98 -5.05 -17.02 -4.95
CA GLY A 98 -5.92 -16.88 -6.13
C GLY A 98 -7.19 -16.09 -5.83
N ARG A 99 -7.87 -16.36 -4.70
CA ARG A 99 -9.07 -15.59 -4.32
C ARG A 99 -8.73 -14.14 -3.96
N ARG A 100 -7.64 -13.91 -3.22
CA ARG A 100 -7.21 -12.56 -2.87
C ARG A 100 -6.81 -11.72 -4.08
N GLY A 101 -6.06 -12.31 -5.03
CA GLY A 101 -5.74 -11.65 -6.30
C GLY A 101 -7.00 -11.32 -7.10
N ARG A 102 -7.99 -12.22 -7.11
CA ARG A 102 -9.29 -11.98 -7.74
C ARG A 102 -10.05 -10.84 -7.05
N ASP A 103 -10.03 -10.74 -5.71
CA ASP A 103 -10.68 -9.63 -4.98
C ASP A 103 -10.15 -8.26 -5.44
N VAL A 104 -8.83 -8.14 -5.64
CA VAL A 104 -8.20 -6.93 -6.18
C VAL A 104 -8.71 -6.62 -7.58
N MET A 105 -8.80 -7.62 -8.47
CA MET A 105 -9.27 -7.40 -9.84
C MET A 105 -10.77 -7.12 -9.91
N GLU A 106 -11.57 -7.71 -9.02
CA GLU A 106 -13.01 -7.42 -8.92
C GLU A 106 -13.24 -5.98 -8.43
N LEU A 107 -12.46 -5.48 -7.45
CA LEU A 107 -12.49 -4.07 -7.05
C LEU A 107 -12.23 -3.16 -8.26
N ILE A 108 -11.12 -3.37 -8.97
CA ILE A 108 -10.74 -2.57 -10.14
C ILE A 108 -11.84 -2.60 -11.21
N SER A 109 -12.43 -3.77 -11.44
CA SER A 109 -13.47 -3.96 -12.45
C SER A 109 -14.79 -3.30 -12.07
N GLN A 110 -15.26 -3.50 -10.82
CA GLN A 110 -16.53 -2.94 -10.34
C GLN A 110 -16.50 -1.42 -10.24
N LEU A 111 -15.33 -0.84 -10.00
CA LEU A 111 -15.15 0.61 -10.03
C LEU A 111 -15.00 1.18 -11.45
N GLY A 112 -15.08 0.33 -12.48
CA GLY A 112 -14.95 0.74 -13.87
C GLY A 112 -13.60 1.36 -14.21
N LEU A 113 -12.53 1.02 -13.46
CA LEU A 113 -11.22 1.62 -13.67
C LEU A 113 -10.58 1.03 -14.93
N PRO A 114 -10.24 1.85 -15.95
CA PRO A 114 -9.65 1.35 -17.18
C PRO A 114 -8.25 0.79 -16.92
N ARG A 115 -7.42 1.54 -16.20
CA ARG A 115 -6.09 1.14 -15.73
C ARG A 115 -5.78 1.80 -14.40
N VAL A 116 -4.98 1.13 -13.59
CA VAL A 116 -4.55 1.59 -12.26
C VAL A 116 -3.04 1.44 -12.09
N VAL A 117 -2.42 2.27 -11.28
CA VAL A 117 -1.16 1.87 -10.64
C VAL A 117 -1.55 1.02 -9.42
N LEU A 118 -1.13 -0.25 -9.45
CA LEU A 118 -1.41 -1.20 -8.40
C LEU A 118 -0.23 -1.24 -7.42
N VAL A 119 -0.48 -0.82 -6.19
CA VAL A 119 0.52 -0.73 -5.12
C VAL A 119 0.25 -1.83 -4.11
N GLY A 120 1.16 -2.78 -3.99
CA GLY A 120 1.08 -3.85 -2.98
C GLY A 120 2.19 -3.73 -1.96
N TRP A 121 1.87 -3.83 -0.68
CA TRP A 121 2.85 -3.89 0.39
C TRP A 121 2.84 -5.25 1.08
N SER A 122 4.04 -5.83 1.33
CA SER A 122 4.17 -7.10 2.07
C SER A 122 3.31 -8.20 1.42
N LEU A 123 2.31 -8.74 2.12
CA LEU A 123 1.37 -9.71 1.55
C LEU A 123 0.65 -9.14 0.30
N GLY A 124 0.35 -7.85 0.27
CA GLY A 124 -0.25 -7.18 -0.87
C GLY A 124 0.61 -7.22 -2.15
N VAL A 125 1.93 -7.41 -2.04
CA VAL A 125 2.80 -7.69 -3.21
C VAL A 125 2.40 -9.01 -3.86
N LEU A 126 2.22 -10.06 -3.05
CA LEU A 126 1.86 -11.39 -3.53
C LEU A 126 0.45 -11.39 -4.11
N ASP A 127 -0.48 -10.66 -3.50
CA ASP A 127 -1.85 -10.50 -4.00
C ASP A 127 -1.87 -9.76 -5.35
N SER A 128 -1.07 -8.69 -5.48
CA SER A 128 -0.93 -7.93 -6.73
C SER A 128 -0.30 -8.76 -7.85
N LEU A 129 0.75 -9.52 -7.55
CA LEU A 129 1.38 -10.41 -8.52
C LEU A 129 0.45 -11.57 -8.91
N THR A 130 -0.32 -12.12 -7.96
CA THR A 130 -1.32 -13.15 -8.25
C THR A 130 -2.46 -12.57 -9.11
N ALA A 131 -2.90 -11.35 -8.84
CA ALA A 131 -3.92 -10.67 -9.63
C ALA A 131 -3.53 -10.59 -11.11
N ILE A 132 -2.31 -10.14 -11.42
CA ILE A 132 -1.86 -10.06 -12.82
C ILE A 132 -1.56 -11.43 -13.44
N ALA A 133 -1.06 -12.39 -12.66
CA ALA A 133 -0.76 -13.75 -13.15
C ALA A 133 -2.03 -14.51 -13.58
N GLU A 134 -3.13 -14.36 -12.81
CA GLU A 134 -4.36 -15.12 -13.04
C GLU A 134 -5.40 -14.36 -13.91
N HIS A 135 -5.33 -13.02 -13.94
CA HIS A 135 -6.34 -12.19 -14.63
C HIS A 135 -5.74 -11.27 -15.71
N GLY A 136 -4.41 -11.30 -15.88
CA GLY A 136 -3.71 -10.44 -16.83
C GLY A 136 -3.49 -9.00 -16.30
N ASP A 137 -2.66 -8.25 -17.05
CA ASP A 137 -2.22 -6.92 -16.67
C ASP A 137 -2.88 -5.77 -17.48
N GLN A 138 -3.91 -6.06 -18.24
CA GLN A 138 -4.55 -5.08 -19.15
C GLN A 138 -5.10 -3.87 -18.39
N ARG A 139 -5.56 -4.08 -17.16
CA ARG A 139 -6.04 -3.01 -16.26
C ARG A 139 -4.98 -2.42 -15.34
N VAL A 140 -3.70 -2.74 -15.59
CA VAL A 140 -2.58 -2.24 -14.80
C VAL A 140 -1.75 -1.28 -15.65
N ALA A 141 -1.60 -0.05 -15.19
CA ALA A 141 -0.73 0.96 -15.78
C ALA A 141 0.72 0.81 -15.31
N GLY A 142 0.91 0.28 -14.10
CA GLY A 142 2.21 0.00 -13.47
C GLY A 142 2.03 -0.68 -12.14
N LEU A 143 3.08 -1.34 -11.67
CA LEU A 143 3.14 -2.05 -10.40
C LEU A 143 4.09 -1.33 -9.45
N VAL A 144 3.69 -1.17 -8.20
CA VAL A 144 4.57 -0.72 -7.11
C VAL A 144 4.59 -1.81 -6.05
N LEU A 145 5.73 -2.48 -5.92
CA LEU A 145 5.92 -3.64 -5.05
C LEU A 145 6.75 -3.20 -3.84
N VAL A 146 6.15 -3.27 -2.65
CA VAL A 146 6.72 -2.68 -1.44
C VAL A 146 7.10 -3.76 -0.44
N ASP A 147 8.40 -3.90 -0.24
CA ASP A 147 9.07 -4.68 0.81
C ASP A 147 8.58 -6.12 1.00
N ASN A 148 8.50 -6.87 -0.08
CA ASN A 148 8.35 -8.32 -0.07
C ASN A 148 9.12 -8.97 -1.23
N SER A 149 9.41 -10.25 -1.10
CA SER A 149 10.06 -11.04 -2.15
C SER A 149 9.19 -11.11 -3.41
N VAL A 150 9.81 -10.92 -4.54
CA VAL A 150 9.22 -11.15 -5.87
C VAL A 150 9.56 -12.55 -6.43
N GLY A 151 10.05 -13.42 -5.57
CA GLY A 151 10.37 -14.81 -5.94
C GLY A 151 11.82 -15.03 -6.40
N GLU A 152 12.60 -13.96 -6.55
CA GLU A 152 14.01 -14.01 -6.96
C GLU A 152 14.94 -14.52 -5.86
N GLY A 153 16.06 -15.11 -6.28
CA GLY A 153 17.15 -15.56 -5.41
C GLY A 153 16.75 -16.68 -4.44
N PRO A 154 17.61 -16.98 -3.46
CA PRO A 154 17.34 -18.01 -2.47
C PRO A 154 16.14 -17.66 -1.61
N ALA A 155 15.40 -18.67 -1.16
CA ALA A 155 14.31 -18.46 -0.21
C ALA A 155 14.85 -17.80 1.07
N PRO A 156 14.14 -16.77 1.61
CA PRO A 156 14.49 -16.25 2.93
C PRO A 156 14.55 -17.42 3.92
N SER A 157 15.51 -17.37 4.85
CA SER A 157 15.66 -18.44 5.85
C SER A 157 14.32 -18.67 6.54
N GLY A 158 13.77 -19.89 6.50
CA GLY A 158 12.45 -20.24 7.00
C GLY A 158 12.26 -20.11 8.52
N ALA A 159 13.33 -19.75 9.24
CA ALA A 159 13.35 -19.65 10.70
C ALA A 159 12.34 -18.63 11.26
N SER A 160 12.05 -17.56 10.54
CA SER A 160 11.08 -16.53 11.01
C SER A 160 9.64 -17.05 10.95
N ARG A 161 9.24 -17.64 9.82
CA ARG A 161 7.86 -18.16 9.63
C ARG A 161 7.59 -19.39 10.50
N SER A 162 8.57 -20.29 10.65
CA SER A 162 8.42 -21.50 11.45
C SER A 162 8.17 -21.21 12.95
N ARG A 163 8.60 -20.06 13.46
CA ARG A 163 8.38 -19.63 14.84
C ARG A 163 7.12 -18.74 14.99
N PHE A 164 6.77 -17.99 13.97
CA PHE A 164 5.70 -17.00 14.05
C PHE A 164 4.31 -17.64 14.18
N ILE A 165 3.99 -18.65 13.35
CA ILE A 165 2.70 -19.33 13.42
C ILE A 165 2.48 -20.05 14.77
N PRO A 166 3.43 -20.82 15.31
CA PRO A 166 3.32 -21.35 16.68
C PRO A 166 3.11 -20.26 17.73
N ALA A 167 3.83 -19.14 17.64
CA ALA A 167 3.68 -18.02 18.57
C ALA A 167 2.29 -17.38 18.48
N LEU A 168 1.74 -17.21 17.26
CA LEU A 168 0.35 -16.75 17.05
C LEU A 168 -0.66 -17.66 17.73
N ARG A 169 -0.47 -18.98 17.68
CA ARG A 169 -1.36 -19.96 18.33
C ARG A 169 -1.29 -19.93 19.83
N GLN A 170 -0.08 -19.76 20.38
CA GLN A 170 0.16 -19.84 21.83
C GLN A 170 -0.03 -18.50 22.54
N ARG A 171 0.36 -17.38 21.92
CA ARG A 171 0.42 -16.05 22.53
C ARG A 171 0.03 -14.98 21.51
N ARG A 172 -1.19 -15.06 21.00
CA ARG A 172 -1.65 -14.27 19.86
C ARG A 172 -1.46 -12.77 20.03
N GLU A 173 -2.01 -12.20 21.10
CA GLU A 173 -1.97 -10.75 21.31
C GLU A 173 -0.55 -10.20 21.44
N PRO A 174 0.33 -10.70 22.33
CA PRO A 174 1.70 -10.20 22.39
C PRO A 174 2.48 -10.46 21.10
N THR A 175 2.20 -11.53 20.37
CA THR A 175 2.84 -11.81 19.06
C THR A 175 2.44 -10.77 18.01
N VAL A 176 1.16 -10.43 17.92
CA VAL A 176 0.66 -9.41 16.99
C VAL A 176 1.17 -8.03 17.36
N ARG A 177 1.14 -7.66 18.66
CA ARG A 177 1.67 -6.36 19.12
C ARG A 177 3.18 -6.23 18.85
N GLY A 178 3.94 -7.29 19.10
CA GLY A 178 5.37 -7.32 18.78
C GLY A 178 5.63 -7.21 17.26
N PHE A 179 4.84 -7.88 16.45
CA PHE A 179 4.91 -7.75 14.99
C PHE A 179 4.63 -6.31 14.53
N VAL A 180 3.53 -5.71 15.01
CA VAL A 180 3.16 -4.33 14.67
C VAL A 180 4.28 -3.36 15.04
N ALA A 181 4.80 -3.45 16.26
CA ALA A 181 5.90 -2.58 16.71
C ALA A 181 7.17 -2.76 15.86
N SER A 182 7.44 -3.99 15.38
CA SER A 182 8.64 -4.30 14.58
C SER A 182 8.59 -3.79 13.13
N MET A 183 7.43 -3.31 12.64
CA MET A 183 7.28 -2.83 11.28
C MET A 183 7.94 -1.47 11.04
N PHE A 184 8.19 -0.71 12.10
CA PHE A 184 8.66 0.67 12.02
C PHE A 184 10.09 0.81 12.55
N ARG A 185 10.83 1.74 11.99
CA ARG A 185 12.12 2.24 12.49
C ARG A 185 11.97 3.60 13.15
N THR A 186 11.06 4.42 12.65
CA THR A 186 10.70 5.68 13.29
C THR A 186 9.75 5.42 14.46
N PRO A 187 9.91 6.14 15.60
CA PRO A 187 9.00 6.01 16.73
C PRO A 187 7.57 6.34 16.33
N GLN A 188 6.64 5.43 16.63
CA GLN A 188 5.21 5.63 16.45
C GLN A 188 4.53 5.89 17.79
N SER A 189 3.43 6.67 17.80
CA SER A 189 2.70 6.91 19.04
C SER A 189 2.11 5.61 19.60
N PRO A 190 2.03 5.48 20.93
CA PRO A 190 1.41 4.31 21.57
C PRO A 190 -0.03 4.07 21.08
N ASP A 191 -0.80 5.14 20.87
CA ASP A 191 -2.19 5.07 20.39
C ASP A 191 -2.26 4.52 18.96
N TYR A 192 -1.34 4.94 18.08
CA TYR A 192 -1.26 4.42 16.71
C TYR A 192 -0.93 2.92 16.70
N LEU A 193 0.09 2.50 17.47
CA LEU A 193 0.47 1.10 17.58
C LEU A 193 -0.64 0.23 18.19
N ASP A 194 -1.35 0.74 19.19
CA ASP A 194 -2.46 0.02 19.80
C ASP A 194 -3.67 -0.08 18.84
N ARG A 195 -4.03 1.00 18.15
CA ARG A 195 -5.08 1.01 17.13
C ARG A 195 -4.77 0.00 16.01
N LEU A 196 -3.51 -0.02 15.53
CA LEU A 196 -3.08 -0.94 14.47
C LEU A 196 -3.08 -2.40 14.95
N SER A 197 -2.64 -2.64 16.20
CA SER A 197 -2.67 -3.96 16.82
C SER A 197 -4.10 -4.48 16.99
N ARG A 198 -5.03 -3.64 17.42
CA ARG A 198 -6.47 -4.01 17.49
C ARG A 198 -7.04 -4.33 16.12
N ALA A 199 -6.70 -3.55 15.09
CA ALA A 199 -7.13 -3.85 13.72
C ALA A 199 -6.60 -5.20 13.24
N ALA A 200 -5.33 -5.51 13.50
CA ALA A 200 -4.75 -6.81 13.17
C ALA A 200 -5.39 -7.98 13.95
N LEU A 201 -5.69 -7.76 15.23
CA LEU A 201 -6.34 -8.75 16.10
C LEU A 201 -7.82 -9.00 15.74
N ARG A 202 -8.47 -8.10 14.98
CA ARG A 202 -9.81 -8.33 14.46
C ARG A 202 -9.88 -9.53 13.50
N VAL A 203 -8.82 -9.75 12.72
CA VAL A 203 -8.74 -10.90 11.79
C VAL A 203 -8.75 -12.20 12.59
N PRO A 204 -9.67 -13.15 12.40
CA PRO A 204 -9.70 -14.40 13.16
C PRO A 204 -8.36 -15.14 13.11
N LEU A 205 -8.00 -15.85 14.18
CA LEU A 205 -6.71 -16.55 14.28
C LEU A 205 -6.47 -17.47 13.07
N GLN A 206 -7.44 -18.31 12.73
CA GLN A 206 -7.28 -19.24 11.60
C GLN A 206 -7.11 -18.48 10.28
N ALA A 207 -7.93 -17.45 10.03
CA ALA A 207 -7.78 -16.60 8.85
C ALA A 207 -6.40 -15.93 8.78
N SER A 208 -5.90 -15.44 9.92
CA SER A 208 -4.54 -14.84 9.98
C SER A 208 -3.43 -15.85 9.66
N ILE A 209 -3.60 -17.12 10.02
CA ILE A 209 -2.69 -18.22 9.67
C ILE A 209 -2.82 -18.57 8.18
N ASP A 210 -4.04 -18.67 7.67
CA ASP A 210 -4.31 -19.00 6.27
C ASP A 210 -3.73 -17.95 5.33
N LEU A 211 -3.80 -16.66 5.70
CA LEU A 211 -3.14 -15.55 4.99
C LEU A 211 -1.61 -15.71 4.88
N LEU A 212 -0.97 -16.44 5.79
CA LEU A 212 0.46 -16.75 5.75
C LEU A 212 0.77 -18.04 4.97
N SER A 213 -0.26 -18.78 4.57
CA SER A 213 -0.10 -20.00 3.80
C SER A 213 0.01 -19.65 2.32
N TYR A 214 1.19 -19.90 1.74
CA TYR A 214 1.46 -19.64 0.32
C TYR A 214 1.56 -20.98 -0.41
N PRO A 215 0.46 -21.53 -0.91
CA PRO A 215 0.46 -22.84 -1.59
C PRO A 215 1.08 -22.78 -2.99
N ARG A 216 1.68 -21.66 -3.35
CA ARG A 216 2.37 -21.43 -4.61
C ARG A 216 3.88 -21.45 -4.41
N PRO A 217 4.67 -22.06 -5.31
CA PRO A 217 6.12 -21.98 -5.28
C PRO A 217 6.58 -20.55 -5.55
N ARG A 218 7.77 -20.18 -5.08
CA ARG A 218 8.35 -18.82 -5.32
C ARG A 218 8.44 -18.48 -6.80
N GLU A 219 8.69 -19.47 -7.62
CA GLU A 219 8.74 -19.36 -9.07
C GLU A 219 7.45 -18.77 -9.67
N TYR A 220 6.30 -19.04 -9.06
CA TYR A 220 5.02 -18.48 -9.51
C TYR A 220 5.03 -16.95 -9.50
N TRP A 221 5.50 -16.31 -8.41
CA TRP A 221 5.57 -14.85 -8.35
C TRP A 221 6.71 -14.29 -9.19
N ARG A 222 7.81 -15.02 -9.31
CA ARG A 222 8.89 -14.67 -10.23
C ARG A 222 8.39 -14.63 -11.68
N GLN A 223 7.67 -15.63 -12.11
CA GLN A 223 7.07 -15.66 -13.44
C GLN A 223 6.04 -14.54 -13.63
N ALA A 224 5.26 -14.21 -12.61
CA ALA A 224 4.30 -13.10 -12.66
C ALA A 224 4.98 -11.75 -12.88
N VAL A 225 6.05 -11.44 -12.14
CA VAL A 225 6.75 -10.16 -12.28
C VAL A 225 7.52 -10.06 -13.59
N TYR A 226 8.12 -11.14 -14.08
CA TYR A 226 8.82 -11.13 -15.39
C TYR A 226 7.87 -11.29 -16.59
N GLY A 227 6.69 -11.85 -16.38
CA GLY A 227 5.68 -12.02 -17.44
C GLY A 227 5.00 -10.73 -17.85
N THR A 228 4.96 -9.72 -16.96
CA THR A 228 4.42 -8.41 -17.31
C THR A 228 5.46 -7.54 -18.01
N ARG A 229 5.01 -6.69 -18.93
CA ARG A 229 5.81 -5.61 -19.51
C ARG A 229 5.47 -4.24 -18.91
N ARG A 230 4.56 -4.21 -17.94
CA ARG A 230 4.22 -2.98 -17.23
C ARG A 230 5.40 -2.46 -16.45
N PRO A 231 5.57 -1.15 -16.34
CA PRO A 231 6.58 -0.57 -15.46
C PRO A 231 6.42 -1.08 -14.01
N VAL A 232 7.54 -1.39 -13.37
CA VAL A 232 7.61 -1.86 -12.00
C VAL A 232 8.48 -0.92 -11.19
N LEU A 233 7.96 -0.42 -10.06
CA LEU A 233 8.75 0.20 -8.99
C LEU A 233 8.85 -0.81 -7.85
N TYR A 234 10.06 -1.22 -7.51
CA TYR A 234 10.33 -2.13 -6.40
C TYR A 234 11.01 -1.36 -5.27
N ALA A 235 10.21 -0.95 -4.27
CA ALA A 235 10.65 -0.20 -3.10
C ALA A 235 10.92 -1.17 -1.96
N ILE A 236 12.17 -1.30 -1.53
CA ILE A 236 12.64 -2.37 -0.65
C ILE A 236 13.60 -1.90 0.43
N ARG A 237 13.73 -2.72 1.47
CA ARG A 237 14.83 -2.63 2.43
C ARG A 237 16.06 -3.42 1.92
N PRO A 238 17.25 -3.21 2.53
CA PRO A 238 18.49 -3.87 2.11
C PRO A 238 18.43 -5.41 2.06
N ASN A 239 17.57 -6.03 2.90
CA ASN A 239 17.41 -7.49 2.91
C ASN A 239 16.85 -8.08 1.60
N PHE A 240 16.33 -7.25 0.71
CA PHE A 240 15.88 -7.62 -0.64
C PHE A 240 16.78 -7.05 -1.76
N ALA A 241 17.92 -6.42 -1.44
CA ALA A 241 18.77 -5.77 -2.42
C ALA A 241 19.19 -6.71 -3.57
N VAL A 242 19.60 -7.94 -3.27
CA VAL A 242 19.95 -8.95 -4.27
C VAL A 242 18.78 -9.26 -5.22
N GLN A 243 17.55 -9.31 -4.71
CA GLN A 243 16.36 -9.47 -5.56
C GLN A 243 16.09 -8.21 -6.40
N GLY A 244 16.35 -7.04 -5.84
CA GLY A 244 16.27 -5.78 -6.55
C GLY A 244 17.25 -5.70 -7.71
N GLU A 245 18.50 -6.04 -7.48
CA GLU A 245 19.55 -6.09 -8.51
C GLU A 245 19.17 -7.05 -9.65
N ALA A 246 18.72 -8.27 -9.31
CA ALA A 246 18.28 -9.25 -10.30
C ALA A 246 17.06 -8.75 -11.09
N LEU A 247 16.09 -8.12 -10.43
CA LEU A 247 14.92 -7.55 -11.11
C LEU A 247 15.33 -6.41 -12.05
N ALA A 248 16.20 -5.50 -11.60
CA ALA A 248 16.69 -4.39 -12.43
C ALA A 248 17.49 -4.89 -13.66
N ALA A 249 18.24 -5.98 -13.50
CA ALA A 249 19.03 -6.55 -14.59
C ALA A 249 18.18 -7.26 -15.67
N HIS A 250 17.05 -7.86 -15.27
CA HIS A 250 16.30 -8.75 -16.16
C HIS A 250 14.91 -8.25 -16.55
N HIS A 251 14.36 -7.25 -15.85
CA HIS A 251 13.07 -6.66 -16.21
C HIS A 251 13.28 -5.27 -16.85
N PRO A 252 12.95 -5.11 -18.16
CA PRO A 252 13.35 -3.90 -18.93
C PRO A 252 12.74 -2.60 -18.42
N ASN A 253 11.63 -2.67 -17.68
CA ASN A 253 10.88 -1.51 -17.19
C ASN A 253 10.87 -1.44 -15.64
N ALA A 254 11.79 -2.15 -14.96
CA ALA A 254 11.90 -2.07 -13.51
C ALA A 254 12.76 -0.88 -13.07
N ARG A 255 12.36 -0.30 -11.94
CA ARG A 255 13.15 0.62 -11.12
C ARG A 255 13.16 0.09 -9.70
N VAL A 256 14.33 0.06 -9.09
CA VAL A 256 14.52 -0.40 -7.71
C VAL A 256 14.95 0.77 -6.85
N GLU A 257 14.32 0.90 -5.69
CA GLU A 257 14.63 1.93 -4.69
C GLU A 257 14.85 1.25 -3.34
N VAL A 258 16.06 1.40 -2.80
CA VAL A 258 16.41 0.85 -1.49
C VAL A 258 16.22 1.90 -0.41
N PHE A 259 15.47 1.55 0.62
CA PHE A 259 15.18 2.35 1.81
C PHE A 259 16.09 1.84 2.94
N GLU A 260 17.26 2.44 3.06
CA GLU A 260 18.35 1.97 3.94
C GLU A 260 17.99 2.06 5.42
N THR A 261 17.22 3.07 5.80
CA THR A 261 16.93 3.42 7.20
C THR A 261 15.52 3.05 7.64
N ALA A 262 14.64 2.68 6.70
CA ALA A 262 13.25 2.37 7.01
C ALA A 262 13.04 0.95 7.56
N GLY A 263 11.92 0.75 8.25
CA GLY A 263 11.37 -0.53 8.64
C GLY A 263 10.54 -1.18 7.52
N HIS A 264 9.78 -2.20 7.88
CA HIS A 264 8.92 -2.93 6.94
C HIS A 264 7.82 -2.05 6.34
N ALA A 265 7.29 -1.10 7.11
CA ALA A 265 6.36 -0.08 6.66
C ALA A 265 7.12 1.18 6.19
N LEU A 266 8.00 1.03 5.18
CA LEU A 266 8.88 2.08 4.69
C LEU A 266 8.12 3.34 4.19
N PHE A 267 6.89 3.17 3.76
CA PHE A 267 6.00 4.25 3.32
C PHE A 267 5.41 5.07 4.49
N VAL A 268 5.57 4.60 5.72
CA VAL A 268 5.27 5.34 6.96
C VAL A 268 6.55 5.97 7.49
N ASP A 269 7.65 5.20 7.55
CA ASP A 269 8.93 5.68 8.09
C ASP A 269 9.56 6.79 7.25
N GLU A 270 9.47 6.70 5.93
CA GLU A 270 9.99 7.67 4.96
C GLU A 270 8.86 8.13 4.01
N ALA A 271 7.73 8.58 4.58
CA ALA A 271 6.49 8.87 3.86
C ALA A 271 6.69 9.90 2.73
N GLU A 272 7.38 11.00 2.99
CA GLU A 272 7.63 12.03 1.99
C GLU A 272 8.39 11.48 0.77
N ARG A 273 9.47 10.72 1.02
CA ARG A 273 10.26 10.08 -0.04
C ARG A 273 9.42 9.08 -0.84
N PHE A 274 8.67 8.22 -0.15
CA PHE A 274 7.83 7.23 -0.81
C PHE A 274 6.72 7.88 -1.64
N ASN A 275 6.06 8.90 -1.11
CA ASN A 275 5.00 9.65 -1.80
C ASN A 275 5.55 10.34 -3.07
N GLY A 276 6.73 10.94 -2.99
CA GLY A 276 7.42 11.54 -4.14
C GLY A 276 7.74 10.52 -5.23
N LEU A 277 8.26 9.35 -4.85
CA LEU A 277 8.55 8.25 -5.77
C LEU A 277 7.29 7.70 -6.44
N LEU A 278 6.20 7.51 -5.68
CA LEU A 278 4.93 7.01 -6.19
C LEU A 278 4.29 8.02 -7.16
N ALA A 279 4.30 9.31 -6.82
CA ALA A 279 3.81 10.36 -7.69
C ALA A 279 4.61 10.45 -9.00
N GLU A 280 5.95 10.44 -8.91
CA GLU A 280 6.83 10.42 -10.08
C GLU A 280 6.59 9.19 -10.96
N PHE A 281 6.48 8.01 -10.36
CA PHE A 281 6.21 6.78 -11.08
C PHE A 281 4.87 6.83 -11.80
N ALA A 282 3.81 7.27 -11.13
CA ALA A 282 2.49 7.41 -11.72
C ALA A 282 2.44 8.44 -12.86
N ALA A 283 3.19 9.54 -12.73
CA ALA A 283 3.20 10.60 -13.74
C ALA A 283 4.04 10.26 -14.97
N ARG A 284 5.22 9.63 -14.79
CA ARG A 284 6.24 9.54 -15.83
C ARG A 284 6.46 8.14 -16.39
N ARG A 285 6.12 7.09 -15.63
CA ARG A 285 6.43 5.71 -16.00
C ARG A 285 5.20 4.86 -16.28
N ALA A 286 4.10 5.08 -15.57
CA ALA A 286 2.89 4.31 -15.72
C ALA A 286 2.26 4.46 -17.13
N GLN A 287 1.82 3.33 -17.69
CA GLN A 287 1.26 3.23 -19.04
C GLN A 287 -0.27 3.35 -18.97
N TRP A 288 -0.77 4.56 -19.02
CA TRP A 288 -2.20 4.86 -18.87
C TRP A 288 -3.03 4.62 -20.14
N ALA A 289 -2.40 4.61 -21.30
CA ALA A 289 -3.04 4.36 -22.60
C ALA A 289 -2.90 2.91 -23.06
#